data_f2e75f579bfd85146c3bf66e8928e2e1
#
_entry.id   f2e75f579bfd85146c3bf66e8928e2e1
#
_cell.length_a   1.000
_cell.length_b   1.000
_cell.length_c   1.000
_cell.angle_alpha   90.00
_cell.angle_beta   90.00
_cell.angle_gamma   90.00
#
_symmetry.space_group_name_H-M   'P 1'
#
loop_
_entity.id
_entity.type
_entity.pdbx_description
1 polymer ?
#
loop_
_entity_poly.entity_id
_entity_poly.type
_entity_poly.pdbx_seq_one_letter_code
_entity_poly.pdbx_strand_id
1 'polypeptide(L)'
;ETAVQLSQRILGTVDNSLGRLARLSVDELMAFRGIGEAKAITIVAAMELGRRKGLTNDDADRDTIRSSAEAFRLFHPHLCDLPHEELWAAFTNRSAKVIARTMISRGGTDHTSADVLIVLKAAINNLCAGIVLCHNHPSGDPRPSRQDDALTDRIARAAALLGIQLIDHI
;
A
#
# COMPACT_ATOMS: atom_id res chain seq x y z
N GLU A 1 -1.27 -32.00 -20.09
CA GLU A 1 -1.96 -30.98 -19.28
C GLU A 1 -2.10 -29.71 -20.12
N THR A 2 -3.32 -29.20 -20.25
CA THR A 2 -3.59 -27.92 -20.94
C THR A 2 -3.20 -26.72 -20.07
N ALA A 3 -3.04 -25.53 -20.68
CA ALA A 3 -2.75 -24.30 -19.94
C ALA A 3 -3.87 -24.00 -18.90
N VAL A 4 -5.12 -24.29 -19.23
CA VAL A 4 -6.27 -24.09 -18.31
C VAL A 4 -6.16 -25.01 -17.10
N GLN A 5 -5.87 -26.30 -17.32
CA GLN A 5 -5.69 -27.26 -16.24
C GLN A 5 -4.52 -26.90 -15.32
N LEU A 6 -3.41 -26.44 -15.91
CA LEU A 6 -2.26 -25.96 -15.16
C LEU A 6 -2.62 -24.76 -14.29
N SER A 7 -3.33 -23.77 -14.86
CA SER A 7 -3.77 -22.58 -14.14
C SER A 7 -4.72 -22.91 -13.00
N GLN A 8 -5.70 -23.80 -13.24
CA GLN A 8 -6.63 -24.26 -12.20
C GLN A 8 -5.91 -24.98 -11.06
N ARG A 9 -4.89 -25.79 -11.37
CA ARG A 9 -4.10 -26.49 -10.36
C ARG A 9 -3.28 -25.52 -9.52
N ILE A 10 -2.64 -24.51 -10.12
CA ILE A 10 -1.88 -23.49 -9.39
C ILE A 10 -2.83 -22.67 -8.51
N LEU A 11 -3.93 -22.17 -9.05
CA LEU A 11 -4.92 -21.41 -8.29
C LEU A 11 -5.52 -22.24 -7.14
N GLY A 12 -5.76 -23.52 -7.33
CA GLY A 12 -6.25 -24.41 -6.28
C GLY A 12 -5.33 -24.52 -5.07
N THR A 13 -3.98 -24.41 -5.26
CA THR A 13 -3.01 -24.46 -4.16
C THR A 13 -2.95 -23.19 -3.33
N VAL A 14 -3.46 -22.08 -3.86
CA VAL A 14 -3.54 -20.78 -3.19
C VAL A 14 -5.00 -20.40 -2.87
N ASP A 15 -5.89 -21.38 -2.70
CA ASP A 15 -7.32 -21.21 -2.41
C ASP A 15 -8.05 -20.29 -3.39
N ASN A 16 -7.66 -20.30 -4.66
CA ASN A 16 -8.14 -19.42 -5.73
C ASN A 16 -7.95 -17.92 -5.44
N SER A 17 -7.02 -17.58 -4.57
CA SER A 17 -6.70 -16.21 -4.20
C SER A 17 -5.61 -15.62 -5.10
N LEU A 18 -5.95 -14.61 -5.90
CA LEU A 18 -4.96 -13.87 -6.70
C LEU A 18 -3.97 -13.12 -5.81
N GLY A 19 -4.39 -12.64 -4.64
CA GLY A 19 -3.49 -11.99 -3.68
C GLY A 19 -2.43 -12.95 -3.13
N ARG A 20 -2.79 -14.23 -2.85
CA ARG A 20 -1.81 -15.25 -2.46
C ARG A 20 -0.90 -15.63 -3.61
N LEU A 21 -1.44 -15.74 -4.83
CA LEU A 21 -0.64 -16.02 -6.03
C LEU A 21 0.39 -14.92 -6.27
N ALA A 22 0.01 -13.65 -6.08
CA ALA A 22 0.88 -12.48 -6.27
C ALA A 22 2.06 -12.43 -5.29
N ARG A 23 1.98 -13.14 -4.16
CA ARG A 23 3.06 -13.21 -3.15
C ARG A 23 4.08 -14.29 -3.42
N LEU A 24 3.78 -15.22 -4.34
CA LEU A 24 4.72 -16.28 -4.68
C LEU A 24 5.91 -15.73 -5.45
N SER A 25 7.10 -16.14 -5.01
CA SER A 25 8.37 -15.88 -5.71
C SER A 25 8.48 -16.71 -7.00
N VAL A 26 9.44 -16.35 -7.85
CA VAL A 26 9.77 -17.13 -9.05
C VAL A 26 10.12 -18.57 -8.68
N ASP A 27 10.91 -18.77 -7.62
CA ASP A 27 11.36 -20.11 -7.17
C ASP A 27 10.17 -20.95 -6.66
N GLU A 28 9.24 -20.35 -5.89
CA GLU A 28 8.03 -21.01 -5.42
C GLU A 28 7.11 -21.40 -6.58
N LEU A 29 7.00 -20.56 -7.60
CA LEU A 29 6.23 -20.87 -8.80
C LEU A 29 6.90 -21.99 -9.62
N MET A 30 8.23 -22.03 -9.70
CA MET A 30 8.97 -23.09 -10.38
C MET A 30 8.85 -24.46 -9.69
N ALA A 31 8.48 -24.51 -8.41
CA ALA A 31 8.18 -25.76 -7.70
C ALA A 31 6.93 -26.47 -8.25
N PHE A 32 6.06 -25.76 -8.97
CA PHE A 32 4.89 -26.41 -9.61
C PHE A 32 5.33 -27.15 -10.89
N ARG A 33 4.98 -28.44 -10.96
CA ARG A 33 5.24 -29.24 -12.15
C ARG A 33 4.64 -28.59 -13.41
N GLY A 34 5.44 -28.35 -14.43
CA GLY A 34 5.05 -27.72 -15.70
C GLY A 34 5.23 -26.21 -15.74
N ILE A 35 5.74 -25.61 -14.65
CA ILE A 35 6.20 -24.22 -14.61
C ILE A 35 7.73 -24.22 -14.65
N GLY A 36 8.30 -23.70 -15.73
CA GLY A 36 9.70 -23.35 -15.82
C GLY A 36 9.89 -21.85 -15.57
N GLU A 37 11.13 -21.41 -15.52
CA GLU A 37 11.51 -20.01 -15.20
C GLU A 37 10.75 -18.98 -16.03
N ALA A 38 10.66 -19.16 -17.35
CA ALA A 38 9.95 -18.23 -18.24
C ALA A 38 8.46 -18.06 -17.87
N LYS A 39 7.78 -19.17 -17.52
CA LYS A 39 6.37 -19.10 -17.10
C LYS A 39 6.23 -18.46 -15.71
N ALA A 40 7.14 -18.77 -14.79
CA ALA A 40 7.14 -18.18 -13.45
C ALA A 40 7.32 -16.66 -13.53
N ILE A 41 8.31 -16.19 -14.29
CA ILE A 41 8.54 -14.75 -14.53
C ILE A 41 7.31 -14.10 -15.19
N THR A 42 6.67 -14.76 -16.15
CA THR A 42 5.46 -14.25 -16.82
C THR A 42 4.30 -14.07 -15.82
N ILE A 43 4.12 -15.03 -14.91
CA ILE A 43 3.07 -14.95 -13.88
C ILE A 43 3.36 -13.77 -12.93
N VAL A 44 4.59 -13.67 -12.41
CA VAL A 44 4.99 -12.56 -11.53
C VAL A 44 4.81 -11.21 -12.22
N ALA A 45 5.25 -11.10 -13.49
CA ALA A 45 5.08 -9.87 -14.26
C ALA A 45 3.61 -9.51 -14.48
N ALA A 46 2.75 -10.51 -14.77
CA ALA A 46 1.31 -10.28 -14.95
C ALA A 46 0.64 -9.80 -13.65
N MET A 47 1.01 -10.37 -12.50
CA MET A 47 0.51 -9.92 -11.19
C MET A 47 0.96 -8.49 -10.90
N GLU A 48 2.21 -8.14 -11.18
CA GLU A 48 2.74 -6.79 -10.99
C GLU A 48 2.06 -5.77 -11.94
N LEU A 49 1.83 -6.13 -13.19
CA LEU A 49 1.07 -5.28 -14.12
C LEU A 49 -0.37 -5.07 -13.64
N GLY A 50 -1.02 -6.12 -13.14
CA GLY A 50 -2.36 -6.02 -12.55
C GLY A 50 -2.40 -5.10 -11.34
N ARG A 51 -1.41 -5.20 -10.46
CA ARG A 51 -1.22 -4.31 -9.32
C ARG A 51 -1.05 -2.86 -9.79
N ARG A 52 -0.13 -2.59 -10.72
CA ARG A 52 0.09 -1.24 -11.28
C ARG A 52 -1.15 -0.68 -11.95
N LYS A 53 -1.91 -1.50 -12.69
CA LYS A 53 -3.16 -1.05 -13.31
C LYS A 53 -4.18 -0.58 -12.26
N GLY A 54 -4.25 -1.25 -11.10
CA GLY A 54 -5.07 -0.77 -9.98
C GLY A 54 -4.61 0.57 -9.39
N LEU A 55 -3.36 0.97 -9.70
CA LEU A 55 -2.74 2.21 -9.24
C LEU A 55 -2.90 3.37 -10.24
N THR A 56 -3.06 3.07 -11.53
CA THR A 56 -3.33 4.08 -12.57
C THR A 56 -4.83 4.37 -12.58
N ASN A 57 -5.25 5.39 -11.81
CA ASN A 57 -6.59 5.93 -11.96
C ASN A 57 -6.61 6.89 -13.14
N ASP A 58 -7.21 6.46 -14.25
CA ASP A 58 -7.58 7.34 -15.38
C ASP A 58 -8.76 8.27 -15.04
N ASP A 59 -9.30 8.18 -13.83
CA ASP A 59 -10.38 9.03 -13.34
C ASP A 59 -9.80 10.15 -12.46
N ALA A 60 -9.59 11.32 -13.05
CA ALA A 60 -9.19 12.56 -12.36
C ALA A 60 -10.17 13.00 -11.24
N ASP A 61 -11.29 12.32 -11.07
CA ASP A 61 -12.34 12.62 -10.08
C ASP A 61 -12.28 11.73 -8.82
N ARG A 62 -11.36 10.74 -8.76
CA ARG A 62 -11.29 9.77 -7.66
C ARG A 62 -10.29 10.09 -6.56
N ASP A 63 -9.49 11.11 -6.72
CA ASP A 63 -8.46 11.47 -5.74
C ASP A 63 -8.99 12.41 -4.64
N THR A 64 -10.20 12.19 -4.16
CA THR A 64 -10.75 12.93 -3.01
C THR A 64 -10.86 11.98 -1.82
N ILE A 65 -10.35 12.37 -0.65
CA ILE A 65 -10.43 11.60 0.59
C ILE A 65 -11.33 12.31 1.59
N ARG A 66 -12.56 11.82 1.76
CA ARG A 66 -13.54 12.32 2.72
C ARG A 66 -13.91 11.29 3.81
N SER A 67 -13.35 10.07 3.69
CA SER A 67 -13.59 8.97 4.62
C SER A 67 -12.41 8.02 4.64
N SER A 68 -12.26 7.26 5.74
CA SER A 68 -11.28 6.18 5.87
C SER A 68 -11.43 5.13 4.76
N ALA A 69 -12.66 4.86 4.31
CA ALA A 69 -12.93 3.94 3.20
C ALA A 69 -12.36 4.44 1.86
N GLU A 70 -12.36 5.75 1.61
CA GLU A 70 -11.75 6.34 0.41
C GLU A 70 -10.23 6.33 0.51
N ALA A 71 -9.69 6.63 1.69
CA ALA A 71 -8.26 6.49 1.97
C ALA A 71 -7.79 5.04 1.77
N PHE A 72 -8.54 4.07 2.31
CA PHE A 72 -8.27 2.65 2.11
C PHE A 72 -8.23 2.28 0.62
N ARG A 73 -9.25 2.67 -0.16
CA ARG A 73 -9.27 2.38 -1.62
C ARG A 73 -8.08 2.98 -2.35
N LEU A 74 -7.59 4.14 -1.91
CA LEU A 74 -6.43 4.80 -2.51
C LEU A 74 -5.13 4.03 -2.26
N PHE A 75 -4.94 3.51 -1.03
CA PHE A 75 -3.67 2.91 -0.61
C PHE A 75 -3.64 1.39 -0.72
N HIS A 76 -4.76 0.71 -0.54
CA HIS A 76 -4.83 -0.75 -0.53
C HIS A 76 -4.15 -1.42 -1.74
N PRO A 77 -4.34 -0.96 -3.01
CA PRO A 77 -3.67 -1.58 -4.15
C PRO A 77 -2.15 -1.47 -4.11
N HIS A 78 -1.60 -0.52 -3.35
CA HIS A 78 -0.15 -0.35 -3.19
C HIS A 78 0.43 -1.26 -2.11
N LEU A 79 -0.36 -1.53 -1.05
CA LEU A 79 0.15 -2.03 0.21
C LEU A 79 -0.24 -3.49 0.49
N CYS A 80 -1.33 -3.99 -0.12
CA CYS A 80 -1.95 -5.26 0.27
C CYS A 80 -1.06 -6.50 0.11
N ASP A 81 -0.10 -6.47 -0.82
CA ASP A 81 0.74 -7.62 -1.14
C ASP A 81 2.23 -7.43 -0.79
N LEU A 82 2.55 -6.37 -0.03
CA LEU A 82 3.92 -6.11 0.38
C LEU A 82 4.36 -7.05 1.51
N PRO A 83 5.55 -7.68 1.39
CA PRO A 83 6.09 -8.55 2.43
C PRO A 83 6.76 -7.79 3.59
N HIS A 84 6.77 -6.47 3.54
CA HIS A 84 7.36 -5.57 4.52
C HIS A 84 6.42 -4.39 4.80
N GLU A 85 6.63 -3.71 5.91
CA GLU A 85 5.88 -2.52 6.23
C GLU A 85 6.32 -1.32 5.40
N GLU A 86 5.37 -0.57 4.88
CA GLU A 86 5.58 0.77 4.33
C GLU A 86 4.60 1.74 4.95
N LEU A 87 5.09 2.92 5.33
CA LEU A 87 4.25 4.05 5.69
C LEU A 87 4.19 5.03 4.52
N TRP A 88 2.98 5.38 4.15
CA TRP A 88 2.68 6.36 3.11
C TRP A 88 1.90 7.53 3.67
N ALA A 89 2.05 8.68 3.03
CA ALA A 89 1.23 9.85 3.29
C ALA A 89 0.57 10.34 2.00
N ALA A 90 -0.72 10.66 2.07
CA ALA A 90 -1.42 11.48 1.09
C ALA A 90 -1.60 12.89 1.64
N PHE A 91 -1.34 13.87 0.81
CA PHE A 91 -1.48 15.29 1.12
C PHE A 91 -2.67 15.84 0.37
N THR A 92 -3.56 16.55 1.08
CA THR A 92 -4.80 17.06 0.52
C THR A 92 -4.87 18.58 0.58
N ASN A 93 -5.62 19.15 -0.35
CA ASN A 93 -6.03 20.53 -0.25
C ASN A 93 -7.28 20.68 0.66
N ARG A 94 -7.77 21.92 0.84
CA ARG A 94 -8.96 22.21 1.67
C ARG A 94 -10.26 21.56 1.17
N SER A 95 -10.29 21.14 -0.10
CA SER A 95 -11.44 20.43 -0.69
C SER A 95 -11.29 18.91 -0.60
N ALA A 96 -10.37 18.41 0.24
CA ALA A 96 -10.04 17.00 0.42
C ALA A 96 -9.51 16.31 -0.86
N LYS A 97 -9.14 17.07 -1.89
CA LYS A 97 -8.53 16.53 -3.10
C LYS A 97 -7.05 16.21 -2.82
N VAL A 98 -6.62 15.01 -3.19
CA VAL A 98 -5.22 14.57 -3.07
C VAL A 98 -4.36 15.36 -4.06
N ILE A 99 -3.34 16.03 -3.55
CA ILE A 99 -2.37 16.81 -4.34
C ILE A 99 -1.04 16.12 -4.51
N ALA A 100 -0.70 15.22 -3.58
CA ALA A 100 0.50 14.38 -3.65
C ALA A 100 0.36 13.14 -2.79
N ARG A 101 1.12 12.10 -3.13
CA ARG A 101 1.34 10.88 -2.32
C ARG A 101 2.82 10.62 -2.25
N THR A 102 3.31 10.23 -1.07
CA THR A 102 4.74 9.98 -0.86
C THR A 102 4.91 8.80 0.08
N MET A 103 5.79 7.88 -0.27
CA MET A 103 6.28 6.88 0.68
C MET A 103 7.18 7.60 1.68
N ILE A 104 6.84 7.48 2.96
CA ILE A 104 7.56 8.13 4.07
C ILE A 104 8.69 7.25 4.56
N SER A 105 8.39 5.96 4.76
CA SER A 105 9.38 5.00 5.23
C SER A 105 9.04 3.60 4.76
N ARG A 106 10.09 2.80 4.65
CA ARG A 106 10.04 1.36 4.40
C ARG A 106 10.83 0.68 5.51
N GLY A 107 10.17 -0.19 6.25
CA GLY A 107 10.76 -0.96 7.35
C GLY A 107 11.07 -2.40 7.01
N GLY A 108 11.64 -3.12 7.99
CA GLY A 108 11.71 -4.57 7.98
C GLY A 108 10.37 -5.20 8.33
N THR A 109 10.38 -6.51 8.67
CA THR A 109 9.17 -7.26 9.02
C THR A 109 8.52 -6.83 10.35
N ASP A 110 9.24 -6.06 11.19
CA ASP A 110 8.79 -5.78 12.56
C ASP A 110 8.51 -4.30 12.88
N HIS A 111 9.16 -3.34 12.22
CA HIS A 111 8.97 -1.90 12.54
C HIS A 111 9.29 -0.98 11.38
N THR A 112 8.44 0.04 11.19
CA THR A 112 8.71 1.19 10.34
C THR A 112 9.00 2.40 11.21
N SER A 113 10.27 2.77 11.32
CA SER A 113 10.67 4.02 12.00
C SER A 113 10.37 5.23 11.12
N ALA A 114 9.18 5.82 11.28
CA ALA A 114 8.83 7.04 10.56
C ALA A 114 9.30 8.27 11.33
N ASP A 115 10.00 9.17 10.62
CA ASP A 115 10.39 10.46 11.15
C ASP A 115 9.29 11.50 10.87
N VAL A 116 8.75 12.09 11.95
CA VAL A 116 7.78 13.18 11.90
C VAL A 116 8.27 14.33 10.99
N LEU A 117 9.59 14.59 11.01
CA LEU A 117 10.19 15.62 10.17
C LEU A 117 10.04 15.35 8.68
N ILE A 118 10.15 14.09 8.26
CA ILE A 118 9.98 13.70 6.84
C ILE A 118 8.54 13.94 6.39
N VAL A 119 7.56 13.55 7.21
CA VAL A 119 6.14 13.78 6.92
C VAL A 119 5.84 15.26 6.81
N LEU A 120 6.27 16.06 7.80
CA LEU A 120 6.01 17.50 7.81
C LEU A 120 6.75 18.24 6.69
N LYS A 121 7.99 17.86 6.38
CA LYS A 121 8.72 18.42 5.24
C LYS A 121 7.98 18.18 3.93
N ALA A 122 7.47 16.96 3.72
CA ALA A 122 6.67 16.63 2.54
C ALA A 122 5.36 17.42 2.52
N ALA A 123 4.69 17.56 3.66
CA ALA A 123 3.47 18.35 3.80
C ALA A 123 3.67 19.83 3.45
N ILE A 124 4.73 20.45 3.97
CA ILE A 124 5.08 21.83 3.69
C ILE A 124 5.45 22.02 2.21
N ASN A 125 6.28 21.14 1.64
CA ASN A 125 6.67 21.21 0.24
C ASN A 125 5.47 21.15 -0.72
N ASN A 126 4.42 20.45 -0.34
CA ASN A 126 3.18 20.34 -1.12
C ASN A 126 2.16 21.43 -0.76
N LEU A 127 2.43 22.31 0.20
CA LEU A 127 1.50 23.34 0.69
C LEU A 127 0.11 22.76 0.99
N CYS A 128 0.08 21.57 1.60
CA CYS A 128 -1.16 20.86 1.86
C CYS A 128 -1.95 21.46 3.04
N ALA A 129 -3.25 21.20 3.06
CA ALA A 129 -4.13 21.54 4.18
C ALA A 129 -4.39 20.34 5.09
N GLY A 130 -4.23 19.11 4.56
CA GLY A 130 -4.48 17.88 5.30
C GLY A 130 -3.49 16.78 4.94
N ILE A 131 -3.29 15.88 5.89
CA ILE A 131 -2.46 14.68 5.80
C ILE A 131 -3.33 13.47 6.11
N VAL A 132 -3.22 12.42 5.29
CA VAL A 132 -3.72 11.07 5.59
C VAL A 132 -2.54 10.13 5.57
N LEU A 133 -2.34 9.41 6.66
CA LEU A 133 -1.33 8.37 6.77
C LEU A 133 -1.94 7.00 6.48
N CYS A 134 -1.15 6.12 5.91
CA CYS A 134 -1.52 4.73 5.71
C CYS A 134 -0.31 3.83 5.80
N HIS A 135 -0.41 2.72 6.51
CA HIS A 135 0.62 1.68 6.54
C HIS A 135 -0.01 0.29 6.46
N ASN A 136 0.80 -0.70 6.09
CA ASN A 136 0.39 -2.08 6.06
C ASN A 136 1.06 -2.87 7.17
N HIS A 137 0.35 -3.88 7.66
CA HIS A 137 0.92 -4.91 8.53
C HIS A 137 1.06 -6.23 7.75
N PRO A 138 2.28 -6.69 7.42
CA PRO A 138 2.48 -7.97 6.72
C PRO A 138 1.93 -9.17 7.51
N SER A 139 1.80 -9.05 8.83
CA SER A 139 1.16 -10.04 9.70
C SER A 139 -0.34 -10.23 9.41
N GLY A 140 -0.98 -9.23 8.77
CA GLY A 140 -2.44 -9.20 8.53
C GLY A 140 -3.27 -8.77 9.74
N ASP A 141 -2.66 -8.40 10.88
CA ASP A 141 -3.38 -7.86 12.03
C ASP A 141 -3.68 -6.37 11.79
N PRO A 142 -4.96 -5.94 11.66
CA PRO A 142 -5.31 -4.56 11.35
C PRO A 142 -5.23 -3.62 12.56
N ARG A 143 -4.89 -4.13 13.73
CA ARG A 143 -4.84 -3.31 14.96
C ARG A 143 -3.58 -2.47 14.99
N PRO A 144 -3.69 -1.15 15.29
CA PRO A 144 -2.52 -0.29 15.43
C PRO A 144 -1.67 -0.74 16.61
N SER A 145 -0.36 -0.62 16.46
CA SER A 145 0.57 -0.79 17.57
C SER A 145 0.62 0.48 18.44
N ARG A 146 1.19 0.36 19.66
CA ARG A 146 1.46 1.55 20.49
C ARG A 146 2.38 2.56 19.81
N GLN A 147 3.24 2.09 18.93
CA GLN A 147 4.16 2.95 18.18
C GLN A 147 3.42 3.74 17.09
N ASP A 148 2.44 3.12 16.43
CA ASP A 148 1.58 3.79 15.43
C ASP A 148 0.74 4.88 16.09
N ASP A 149 0.16 4.58 17.27
CA ASP A 149 -0.60 5.56 18.04
C ASP A 149 0.28 6.75 18.47
N ALA A 150 1.50 6.46 18.96
CA ALA A 150 2.44 7.50 19.39
C ALA A 150 2.93 8.35 18.20
N LEU A 151 3.18 7.74 17.04
CA LEU A 151 3.55 8.44 15.80
C LEU A 151 2.42 9.33 15.34
N THR A 152 1.20 8.81 15.31
CA THR A 152 -0.03 9.52 14.93
C THR A 152 -0.21 10.79 15.77
N ASP A 153 -0.13 10.65 17.10
CA ASP A 153 -0.25 11.77 18.04
C ASP A 153 0.84 12.84 17.83
N ARG A 154 2.09 12.41 17.65
CA ARG A 154 3.22 13.33 17.38
C ARG A 154 3.01 14.10 16.07
N ILE A 155 2.60 13.42 14.98
CA ILE A 155 2.35 14.07 13.68
C ILE A 155 1.16 15.03 13.81
N ALA A 156 0.07 14.61 14.44
CA ALA A 156 -1.13 15.45 14.61
C ALA A 156 -0.79 16.77 15.33
N ARG A 157 -0.07 16.70 16.46
CA ARG A 157 0.33 17.88 17.22
C ARG A 157 1.27 18.79 16.41
N ALA A 158 2.26 18.22 15.75
CA ALA A 158 3.24 18.99 15.01
C ALA A 158 2.62 19.63 13.75
N ALA A 159 1.75 18.94 13.04
CA ALA A 159 1.03 19.45 11.89
C ALA A 159 0.07 20.59 12.28
N ALA A 160 -0.61 20.47 13.42
CA ALA A 160 -1.52 21.49 13.92
C ALA A 160 -0.82 22.85 14.14
N LEU A 161 0.43 22.86 14.60
CA LEU A 161 1.23 24.09 14.75
C LEU A 161 1.47 24.81 13.41
N LEU A 162 1.39 24.07 12.30
CA LEU A 162 1.56 24.59 10.95
C LEU A 162 0.22 24.89 10.26
N GLY A 163 -0.90 24.71 10.97
CA GLY A 163 -2.24 24.84 10.40
C GLY A 163 -2.62 23.71 9.43
N ILE A 164 -1.93 22.58 9.51
CA ILE A 164 -2.16 21.38 8.71
C ILE A 164 -2.91 20.35 9.58
N GLN A 165 -3.98 19.77 9.07
CA GLN A 165 -4.76 18.76 9.79
C GLN A 165 -4.25 17.35 9.48
N LEU A 166 -3.96 16.53 10.48
CA LEU A 166 -3.95 15.08 10.31
C LEU A 166 -5.41 14.61 10.28
N ILE A 167 -5.83 14.11 9.09
CA ILE A 167 -7.23 13.74 8.83
C ILE A 167 -7.49 12.32 9.31
N ASP A 168 -6.57 11.39 8.99
CA ASP A 168 -6.72 9.98 9.31
C ASP A 168 -5.35 9.27 9.32
N HIS A 169 -5.31 8.09 9.98
CA HIS A 169 -4.22 7.11 9.90
C HIS A 169 -4.84 5.71 9.85
N ILE A 170 -4.69 5.01 8.73
CA ILE A 170 -5.28 3.71 8.43
C ILE A 170 -4.22 2.66 8.17
#